data_489527c489eb031c1dc7cbedc91f41ef
#
_entry.id   489527c489eb031c1dc7cbedc91f41ef
#
_cell.length_a   1.000
_cell.length_b   1.000
_cell.length_c   1.000
_cell.angle_alpha   90.00
_cell.angle_beta   90.00
_cell.angle_gamma   90.00
#
_symmetry.space_group_name_H-M   'P 1'
#
loop_
_entity.id
_entity.type
_entity.pdbx_description
1 polymer ?
#
loop_
_entity_poly.entity_id
_entity_poly.type
_entity_poly.pdbx_seq_one_letter_code
_entity_poly.pdbx_strand_id
1 'polypeptide(L)'
;AAGVALGNTAAALAGWRLLVRLGTFRSALDRRRDVLAFIGLAAMASTTVSAMAGTLVLWAGSEVAAGDAALVWVTWWLGDMMGVLVAAPAILVWFAPGQRPLRSGRRLEALALGALLLLVSELIFGRQELAGHGYFPAALGVFPFVIWGALRFGQRGSALVTVVLSVLAVRGTTRDLGPFAVDQPLDSMVRWCAFAIVVAVTGMLLAASVAEQRRAQRELRESHADLERLVRARTQELLDANAGLRREMSERRQLEHELVRVGELHQQAIGRELHDGLGQHLTSLALHCASLQQRLNDAALPEATTAARMV
;
A
#
# COMPACT_ATOMS: atom_id res chain seq x y z
N ALA A 1 8.08 -3.63 -50.43
CA ALA A 1 8.74 -2.87 -49.36
C ALA A 1 7.81 -1.77 -48.79
N ALA A 2 7.23 -0.84 -49.58
CA ALA A 2 6.43 0.28 -49.08
C ALA A 2 5.17 -0.14 -48.29
N GLY A 3 4.41 -1.14 -48.77
CA GLY A 3 3.21 -1.65 -48.12
C GLY A 3 3.48 -2.25 -46.73
N VAL A 4 4.60 -2.96 -46.55
CA VAL A 4 5.05 -3.51 -45.27
C VAL A 4 5.40 -2.38 -44.30
N ALA A 5 6.14 -1.37 -44.78
CA ALA A 5 6.49 -0.21 -43.93
C ALA A 5 5.26 0.56 -43.44
N LEU A 6 4.27 0.73 -44.32
CA LEU A 6 2.97 1.34 -43.94
C LEU A 6 2.22 0.48 -42.91
N GLY A 7 2.21 -0.84 -43.06
CA GLY A 7 1.62 -1.78 -42.11
C GLY A 7 2.24 -1.68 -40.72
N ASN A 8 3.56 -1.69 -40.66
CA ASN A 8 4.31 -1.57 -39.39
C ASN A 8 4.07 -0.22 -38.72
N THR A 9 4.03 0.89 -39.49
CA THR A 9 3.72 2.23 -38.95
C THR A 9 2.29 2.30 -38.45
N ALA A 10 1.34 1.74 -39.18
CA ALA A 10 -0.07 1.67 -38.79
C ALA A 10 -0.26 0.86 -37.49
N ALA A 11 0.43 -0.26 -37.36
CA ALA A 11 0.44 -1.09 -36.15
C ALA A 11 0.97 -0.30 -34.94
N ALA A 12 2.10 0.40 -35.09
CA ALA A 12 2.68 1.21 -34.01
C ALA A 12 1.72 2.33 -33.56
N LEU A 13 1.09 3.04 -34.51
CA LEU A 13 0.08 4.07 -34.24
C LEU A 13 -1.18 3.50 -33.59
N ALA A 14 -1.63 2.33 -34.03
CA ALA A 14 -2.78 1.64 -33.45
C ALA A 14 -2.50 1.25 -31.99
N GLY A 15 -1.36 0.64 -31.71
CA GLY A 15 -0.94 0.28 -30.37
C GLY A 15 -0.86 1.49 -29.43
N TRP A 16 -0.24 2.57 -29.88
CA TRP A 16 -0.18 3.81 -29.13
C TRP A 16 -1.57 4.39 -28.86
N ARG A 17 -2.43 4.50 -29.88
CA ARG A 17 -3.82 5.02 -29.71
C ARG A 17 -4.66 4.15 -28.77
N LEU A 18 -4.55 2.83 -28.86
CA LEU A 18 -5.27 1.92 -27.97
C LEU A 18 -4.84 2.10 -26.51
N LEU A 19 -3.55 2.23 -26.25
CA LEU A 19 -3.03 2.45 -24.89
C LEU A 19 -3.44 3.84 -24.35
N VAL A 20 -3.36 4.88 -25.16
CA VAL A 20 -3.75 6.25 -24.75
C VAL A 20 -5.26 6.37 -24.47
N ARG A 21 -6.12 5.67 -25.23
CA ARG A 21 -7.58 5.64 -24.98
C ARG A 21 -7.95 5.07 -23.62
N LEU A 22 -7.11 4.27 -22.99
CA LEU A 22 -7.35 3.79 -21.62
C LEU A 22 -7.22 4.90 -20.56
N GLY A 23 -6.67 6.08 -20.92
CA GLY A 23 -6.56 7.26 -20.06
C GLY A 23 -5.72 7.12 -18.80
N THR A 24 -5.35 5.90 -18.42
CA THR A 24 -4.69 5.54 -17.16
C THR A 24 -3.40 4.77 -17.35
N PHE A 25 -2.98 4.51 -18.60
CA PHE A 25 -1.77 3.77 -18.93
C PHE A 25 -0.51 4.53 -18.49
N ARG A 26 0.40 3.83 -17.82
CA ARG A 26 1.70 4.37 -17.41
C ARG A 26 2.83 3.65 -18.12
N SER A 27 3.69 4.39 -18.80
CA SER A 27 4.86 3.85 -19.53
C SER A 27 5.90 3.17 -18.63
N ALA A 28 5.85 3.41 -17.32
CA ALA A 28 6.72 2.74 -16.35
C ALA A 28 6.38 1.24 -16.18
N LEU A 29 5.23 0.77 -16.65
CA LEU A 29 4.75 -0.63 -16.58
C LEU A 29 4.79 -1.20 -15.15
N ASP A 30 4.59 -0.34 -14.16
CA ASP A 30 4.74 -0.67 -12.73
C ASP A 30 3.43 -1.13 -12.07
N ARG A 31 2.38 -1.33 -12.88
CA ARG A 31 1.08 -1.90 -12.49
C ARG A 31 0.75 -3.09 -13.37
N ARG A 32 0.22 -4.16 -12.78
CA ARG A 32 -0.22 -5.34 -13.53
C ARG A 32 -1.20 -5.00 -14.64
N ARG A 33 -2.13 -4.08 -14.38
CA ARG A 33 -3.10 -3.59 -15.36
C ARG A 33 -2.41 -2.97 -16.59
N ASP A 34 -1.36 -2.16 -16.38
CA ASP A 34 -0.63 -1.50 -17.47
C ASP A 34 0.15 -2.53 -18.30
N VAL A 35 0.74 -3.55 -17.63
CA VAL A 35 1.41 -4.66 -18.30
C VAL A 35 0.42 -5.49 -19.12
N LEU A 36 -0.74 -5.86 -18.55
CA LEU A 36 -1.76 -6.62 -19.28
C LEU A 36 -2.33 -5.84 -20.46
N ALA A 37 -2.57 -4.53 -20.29
CA ALA A 37 -3.00 -3.66 -21.37
C ALA A 37 -1.92 -3.57 -22.47
N PHE A 38 -0.65 -3.46 -22.09
CA PHE A 38 0.47 -3.45 -23.04
C PHE A 38 0.56 -4.77 -23.82
N ILE A 39 0.48 -5.92 -23.15
CA ILE A 39 0.49 -7.23 -23.79
C ILE A 39 -0.70 -7.38 -24.74
N GLY A 40 -1.92 -7.11 -24.28
CA GLY A 40 -3.14 -7.32 -25.05
C GLY A 40 -3.29 -6.34 -26.22
N LEU A 41 -3.05 -5.05 -25.99
CA LEU A 41 -3.34 -4.00 -26.98
C LEU A 41 -2.12 -3.66 -27.85
N ALA A 42 -0.92 -3.52 -27.26
CA ALA A 42 0.26 -3.15 -28.01
C ALA A 42 0.99 -4.35 -28.60
N ALA A 43 1.09 -5.48 -27.89
CA ALA A 43 1.84 -6.62 -28.41
C ALA A 43 0.95 -7.58 -29.23
N MET A 44 -0.29 -7.84 -28.80
CA MET A 44 -1.15 -8.79 -29.52
C MET A 44 -2.02 -8.09 -30.60
N ALA A 45 -2.85 -7.13 -30.18
CA ALA A 45 -3.84 -6.55 -31.09
C ALA A 45 -3.21 -5.65 -32.15
N SER A 46 -2.21 -4.83 -31.83
CA SER A 46 -1.63 -3.92 -32.82
C SER A 46 -0.77 -4.65 -33.86
N THR A 47 -0.05 -5.70 -33.45
CA THR A 47 0.76 -6.50 -34.37
C THR A 47 -0.05 -7.34 -35.39
N THR A 48 -1.32 -7.61 -35.05
CA THR A 48 -2.27 -8.18 -36.00
C THR A 48 -2.41 -7.31 -37.26
N VAL A 49 -2.38 -5.98 -37.11
CA VAL A 49 -2.43 -5.04 -38.25
C VAL A 49 -1.21 -5.15 -39.13
N SER A 50 -0.01 -5.26 -38.56
CA SER A 50 1.24 -5.45 -39.30
C SER A 50 1.27 -6.79 -40.03
N ALA A 51 0.96 -7.89 -39.33
CA ALA A 51 0.92 -9.22 -39.91
C ALA A 51 -0.08 -9.33 -41.06
N MET A 52 -1.27 -8.71 -40.92
CA MET A 52 -2.29 -8.65 -41.98
C MET A 52 -1.77 -7.90 -43.20
N ALA A 53 -1.23 -6.69 -42.99
CA ALA A 53 -0.71 -5.86 -44.07
C ALA A 53 0.47 -6.56 -44.78
N GLY A 54 1.40 -7.14 -44.04
CA GLY A 54 2.56 -7.86 -44.61
C GLY A 54 2.15 -9.07 -45.43
N THR A 55 1.27 -9.92 -44.89
CA THR A 55 0.77 -11.12 -45.58
C THR A 55 -0.02 -10.74 -46.83
N LEU A 56 -0.88 -9.71 -46.77
CA LEU A 56 -1.62 -9.25 -47.95
C LEU A 56 -0.71 -8.72 -49.07
N VAL A 57 0.35 -7.98 -48.70
CA VAL A 57 1.32 -7.47 -49.70
C VAL A 57 2.07 -8.61 -50.35
N LEU A 58 2.51 -9.65 -49.64
CA LEU A 58 3.20 -10.80 -50.21
C LEU A 58 2.27 -11.66 -51.07
N TRP A 59 1.04 -11.86 -50.63
CA TRP A 59 0.03 -12.57 -51.39
C TRP A 59 -0.33 -11.86 -52.72
N ALA A 60 -0.55 -10.55 -52.67
CA ALA A 60 -0.84 -9.73 -53.84
C ALA A 60 0.36 -9.65 -54.80
N GLY A 61 1.59 -9.76 -54.29
CA GLY A 61 2.81 -9.88 -55.08
C GLY A 61 3.07 -11.27 -55.66
N SER A 62 2.17 -12.24 -55.42
CA SER A 62 2.34 -13.65 -55.80
C SER A 62 3.59 -14.34 -55.23
N GLU A 63 4.17 -13.78 -54.16
CA GLU A 63 5.32 -14.35 -53.48
C GLU A 63 4.93 -15.45 -52.47
N VAL A 64 3.63 -15.54 -52.09
CA VAL A 64 3.08 -16.52 -51.17
C VAL A 64 1.84 -17.15 -51.76
N ALA A 65 1.79 -18.49 -51.78
CA ALA A 65 0.61 -19.24 -52.20
C ALA A 65 -0.54 -19.04 -51.18
N ALA A 66 -1.78 -19.07 -51.68
CA ALA A 66 -2.95 -18.90 -50.80
C ALA A 66 -3.02 -19.95 -49.68
N GLY A 67 -2.50 -21.16 -49.89
CA GLY A 67 -2.40 -22.23 -48.88
C GLY A 67 -1.44 -21.93 -47.74
N ASP A 68 -0.40 -21.13 -47.97
CA ASP A 68 0.65 -20.81 -46.99
C ASP A 68 0.41 -19.47 -46.30
N ALA A 69 -0.57 -18.68 -46.73
CA ALA A 69 -0.87 -17.35 -46.22
C ALA A 69 -1.12 -17.34 -44.69
N ALA A 70 -1.79 -18.35 -44.15
CA ALA A 70 -2.04 -18.47 -42.72
C ALA A 70 -0.73 -18.70 -41.92
N LEU A 71 0.18 -19.53 -42.43
CA LEU A 71 1.47 -19.79 -41.82
C LEU A 71 2.35 -18.53 -41.80
N VAL A 72 2.41 -17.83 -42.95
CA VAL A 72 3.11 -16.54 -43.06
C VAL A 72 2.56 -15.50 -42.11
N TRP A 73 1.25 -15.41 -41.99
CA TRP A 73 0.60 -14.50 -41.05
C TRP A 73 0.97 -14.80 -39.60
N VAL A 74 0.86 -16.06 -39.19
CA VAL A 74 1.17 -16.47 -37.80
C VAL A 74 2.63 -16.20 -37.45
N THR A 75 3.55 -16.55 -38.35
CA THR A 75 4.98 -16.33 -38.14
C THR A 75 5.35 -14.85 -38.08
N TRP A 76 4.75 -14.04 -38.96
CA TRP A 76 4.95 -12.60 -38.92
C TRP A 76 4.40 -11.99 -37.62
N TRP A 77 3.16 -12.35 -37.26
CA TRP A 77 2.53 -11.89 -36.03
C TRP A 77 3.32 -12.27 -34.77
N LEU A 78 3.83 -13.51 -34.71
CA LEU A 78 4.65 -14.00 -33.61
C LEU A 78 5.97 -13.22 -33.48
N GLY A 79 6.62 -12.95 -34.61
CA GLY A 79 7.87 -12.18 -34.66
C GLY A 79 7.68 -10.73 -34.21
N ASP A 80 6.65 -10.05 -34.71
CA ASP A 80 6.33 -8.68 -34.34
C ASP A 80 5.91 -8.57 -32.87
N MET A 81 5.07 -9.49 -32.41
CA MET A 81 4.66 -9.55 -30.99
C MET A 81 5.85 -9.73 -30.06
N MET A 82 6.76 -10.65 -30.39
CA MET A 82 8.00 -10.85 -29.64
C MET A 82 8.87 -9.59 -29.67
N GLY A 83 9.04 -8.96 -30.84
CA GLY A 83 9.78 -7.70 -30.97
C GLY A 83 9.22 -6.58 -30.09
N VAL A 84 7.90 -6.41 -30.07
CA VAL A 84 7.22 -5.43 -29.21
C VAL A 84 7.42 -5.79 -27.73
N LEU A 85 7.26 -7.05 -27.33
CA LEU A 85 7.39 -7.48 -25.93
C LEU A 85 8.81 -7.36 -25.37
N VAL A 86 9.83 -7.48 -26.22
CA VAL A 86 11.24 -7.38 -25.82
C VAL A 86 11.76 -5.94 -25.89
N ALA A 87 11.56 -5.28 -27.04
CA ALA A 87 12.18 -3.98 -27.30
C ALA A 87 11.40 -2.80 -26.66
N ALA A 88 10.07 -2.79 -26.77
CA ALA A 88 9.31 -1.64 -26.31
C ALA A 88 9.37 -1.45 -24.78
N PRO A 89 9.28 -2.47 -23.91
CA PRO A 89 9.46 -2.29 -22.48
C PRO A 89 10.85 -1.75 -22.11
N ALA A 90 11.90 -2.21 -22.81
CA ALA A 90 13.25 -1.71 -22.59
C ALA A 90 13.31 -0.20 -22.85
N ILE A 91 12.75 0.26 -23.96
CA ILE A 91 12.69 1.70 -24.30
C ILE A 91 11.80 2.45 -23.30
N LEU A 92 10.55 2.02 -23.11
CA LEU A 92 9.58 2.72 -22.29
C LEU A 92 10.04 2.90 -20.85
N VAL A 93 10.61 1.85 -20.25
CA VAL A 93 11.03 1.86 -18.84
C VAL A 93 12.30 2.66 -18.61
N TRP A 94 13.22 2.68 -19.59
CA TRP A 94 14.46 3.45 -19.48
C TRP A 94 14.25 4.96 -19.67
N PHE A 95 13.30 5.35 -20.51
CA PHE A 95 12.94 6.76 -20.75
C PHE A 95 11.77 7.26 -19.88
N ALA A 96 11.21 6.42 -19.00
CA ALA A 96 10.15 6.85 -18.09
C ALA A 96 10.63 7.95 -17.12
N PRO A 97 9.87 9.04 -16.95
CA PRO A 97 10.25 10.14 -16.07
C PRO A 97 10.24 9.73 -14.58
N GLY A 98 11.04 10.42 -13.75
CA GLY A 98 11.03 10.26 -12.29
C GLY A 98 11.82 9.05 -11.75
N GLN A 99 12.67 8.43 -12.55
CA GLN A 99 13.46 7.28 -12.15
C GLN A 99 14.76 7.68 -11.43
N ARG A 100 14.97 7.13 -10.24
CA ARG A 100 16.18 7.38 -9.44
C ARG A 100 17.35 6.51 -9.92
N PRO A 101 18.59 7.04 -9.92
CA PRO A 101 19.79 6.27 -10.25
C PRO A 101 20.02 5.15 -9.22
N LEU A 102 20.67 4.06 -9.67
CA LEU A 102 21.03 2.94 -8.78
C LEU A 102 22.02 3.40 -7.71
N ARG A 103 21.74 3.09 -6.45
CA ARG A 103 22.68 3.28 -5.34
C ARG A 103 23.96 2.48 -5.58
N SER A 104 25.11 2.96 -5.10
CA SER A 104 26.42 2.36 -5.33
C SER A 104 26.49 0.87 -5.01
N GLY A 105 25.95 0.42 -3.87
CA GLY A 105 25.93 -1.00 -3.51
C GLY A 105 25.09 -1.88 -4.46
N ARG A 106 24.09 -1.32 -5.13
CA ARG A 106 23.29 -2.05 -6.13
C ARG A 106 23.96 -2.18 -7.47
N ARG A 107 25.00 -1.39 -7.77
CA ARG A 107 25.77 -1.50 -9.02
C ARG A 107 26.58 -2.79 -9.08
N LEU A 108 27.23 -3.17 -7.96
CA LEU A 108 27.94 -4.44 -7.87
C LEU A 108 27.01 -5.64 -8.05
N GLU A 109 25.82 -5.58 -7.43
CA GLU A 109 24.81 -6.63 -7.58
C GLU A 109 24.29 -6.72 -9.05
N ALA A 110 24.10 -5.59 -9.72
CA ALA A 110 23.71 -5.54 -11.13
C ALA A 110 24.81 -6.10 -12.04
N LEU A 111 26.08 -5.79 -11.75
CA LEU A 111 27.23 -6.35 -12.49
C LEU A 111 27.33 -7.84 -12.26
N ALA A 112 27.17 -8.34 -11.04
CA ALA A 112 27.17 -9.77 -10.73
C ALA A 112 26.04 -10.52 -11.44
N LEU A 113 24.81 -9.95 -11.39
CA LEU A 113 23.68 -10.49 -12.15
C LEU A 113 23.98 -10.55 -13.64
N GLY A 114 24.51 -9.46 -14.22
CA GLY A 114 24.86 -9.39 -15.63
C GLY A 114 25.95 -10.41 -16.03
N ALA A 115 27.04 -10.48 -15.25
CA ALA A 115 28.12 -11.42 -15.50
C ALA A 115 27.67 -12.89 -15.43
N LEU A 116 26.87 -13.22 -14.40
CA LEU A 116 26.36 -14.57 -14.21
C LEU A 116 25.30 -14.93 -15.26
N LEU A 117 24.45 -13.96 -15.64
CA LEU A 117 23.50 -14.11 -16.73
C LEU A 117 24.22 -14.41 -18.05
N LEU A 118 25.27 -13.65 -18.41
CA LEU A 118 26.06 -13.87 -19.61
C LEU A 118 26.74 -15.24 -19.59
N LEU A 119 27.34 -15.61 -18.46
CA LEU A 119 28.01 -16.90 -18.31
C LEU A 119 27.05 -18.08 -18.51
N VAL A 120 25.92 -18.07 -17.81
CA VAL A 120 24.93 -19.16 -17.89
C VAL A 120 24.24 -19.18 -19.24
N SER A 121 23.96 -18.01 -19.84
CA SER A 121 23.36 -17.93 -21.16
C SER A 121 24.33 -18.47 -22.24
N GLU A 122 25.63 -18.19 -22.12
CA GLU A 122 26.64 -18.76 -23.06
C GLU A 122 26.76 -20.28 -22.89
N LEU A 123 26.65 -20.80 -21.67
CA LEU A 123 26.63 -22.24 -21.42
C LEU A 123 25.39 -22.92 -22.01
N ILE A 124 24.24 -22.25 -22.03
CA ILE A 124 22.96 -22.80 -22.52
C ILE A 124 22.83 -22.59 -24.03
N PHE A 125 23.08 -21.40 -24.55
CA PHE A 125 22.82 -21.03 -25.94
C PHE A 125 24.04 -21.11 -26.84
N GLY A 126 25.25 -21.23 -26.27
CA GLY A 126 26.52 -21.31 -27.02
C GLY A 126 27.06 -22.71 -27.24
N ARG A 127 26.39 -23.78 -26.75
CA ARG A 127 26.89 -25.15 -26.88
C ARG A 127 26.18 -25.94 -27.99
N GLN A 128 26.97 -26.61 -28.81
CA GLN A 128 26.49 -27.48 -29.88
C GLN A 128 25.87 -28.77 -29.34
N GLU A 129 26.29 -29.24 -28.19
CA GLU A 129 25.77 -30.47 -27.55
C GLU A 129 24.26 -30.38 -27.24
N LEU A 130 23.70 -29.18 -27.15
CA LEU A 130 22.29 -28.92 -26.89
C LEU A 130 21.50 -28.72 -28.21
N ALA A 131 22.17 -28.63 -29.34
CA ALA A 131 21.54 -28.49 -30.66
C ALA A 131 20.99 -29.85 -31.14
N GLY A 132 19.90 -29.82 -31.87
CA GLY A 132 19.31 -31.00 -32.49
C GLY A 132 18.50 -31.94 -31.60
N HIS A 133 18.74 -31.98 -30.30
CA HIS A 133 18.03 -32.85 -29.36
C HIS A 133 16.81 -32.23 -28.69
N GLY A 134 16.46 -31.00 -29.10
CA GLY A 134 15.28 -30.30 -28.57
C GLY A 134 15.27 -30.15 -27.02
N TYR A 135 16.45 -30.02 -26.40
CA TYR A 135 16.57 -29.93 -24.93
C TYR A 135 16.06 -28.58 -24.39
N PHE A 136 14.81 -28.31 -24.73
CA PHE A 136 14.08 -27.10 -24.25
C PHE A 136 14.17 -26.90 -22.73
N PRO A 137 14.20 -27.94 -21.88
CA PRO A 137 14.36 -27.76 -20.44
C PRO A 137 15.63 -26.99 -20.02
N ALA A 138 16.71 -27.06 -20.79
CA ALA A 138 17.93 -26.29 -20.47
C ALA A 138 17.68 -24.76 -20.51
N ALA A 139 16.80 -24.29 -21.40
CA ALA A 139 16.44 -22.89 -21.48
C ALA A 139 15.72 -22.38 -20.20
N LEU A 140 15.09 -23.26 -19.41
CA LEU A 140 14.48 -22.89 -18.14
C LEU A 140 15.52 -22.47 -17.08
N GLY A 141 16.79 -22.86 -17.23
CA GLY A 141 17.87 -22.46 -16.33
C GLY A 141 18.13 -20.96 -16.26
N VAL A 142 17.56 -20.16 -17.16
CA VAL A 142 17.67 -18.68 -17.11
C VAL A 142 16.60 -18.01 -16.26
N PHE A 143 15.51 -18.71 -15.89
CA PHE A 143 14.41 -18.11 -15.12
C PHE A 143 14.82 -17.55 -13.75
N PRO A 144 15.76 -18.14 -12.99
CA PRO A 144 16.25 -17.53 -11.77
C PRO A 144 16.77 -16.10 -11.97
N PHE A 145 17.40 -15.80 -13.10
CA PHE A 145 17.89 -14.46 -13.45
C PHE A 145 16.76 -13.49 -13.79
N VAL A 146 15.73 -13.98 -14.49
CA VAL A 146 14.51 -13.21 -14.77
C VAL A 146 13.83 -12.82 -13.45
N ILE A 147 13.69 -13.78 -12.54
CA ILE A 147 13.11 -13.57 -11.21
C ILE A 147 13.98 -12.58 -10.39
N TRP A 148 15.30 -12.79 -10.36
CA TRP A 148 16.23 -11.91 -9.64
C TRP A 148 16.19 -10.48 -10.20
N GLY A 149 16.24 -10.32 -11.53
CA GLY A 149 16.12 -9.04 -12.21
C GLY A 149 14.83 -8.31 -11.86
N ALA A 150 13.69 -9.00 -11.93
CA ALA A 150 12.37 -8.46 -11.61
C ALA A 150 12.24 -8.09 -10.13
N LEU A 151 12.64 -8.96 -9.21
CA LEU A 151 12.51 -8.74 -7.76
C LEU A 151 13.42 -7.61 -7.26
N ARG A 152 14.64 -7.54 -7.77
CA ARG A 152 15.65 -6.64 -7.24
C ARG A 152 15.69 -5.30 -7.92
N PHE A 153 15.56 -5.28 -9.25
CA PHE A 153 15.68 -4.10 -10.09
C PHE A 153 14.35 -3.65 -10.72
N GLY A 154 13.27 -4.41 -10.50
CA GLY A 154 11.94 -4.09 -11.02
C GLY A 154 11.88 -4.16 -12.54
N GLN A 155 11.06 -3.32 -13.17
CA GLN A 155 10.85 -3.34 -14.63
C GLN A 155 12.13 -3.12 -15.43
N ARG A 156 13.06 -2.29 -14.96
CA ARG A 156 14.37 -2.07 -15.62
C ARG A 156 15.21 -3.34 -15.66
N GLY A 157 15.28 -4.03 -14.53
CA GLY A 157 16.04 -5.28 -14.44
C GLY A 157 15.41 -6.37 -15.29
N SER A 158 14.08 -6.52 -15.22
CA SER A 158 13.34 -7.45 -16.04
C SER A 158 13.54 -7.20 -17.54
N ALA A 159 13.36 -5.96 -18.00
CA ALA A 159 13.53 -5.59 -19.40
C ALA A 159 14.96 -5.83 -19.90
N LEU A 160 15.98 -5.48 -19.11
CA LEU A 160 17.37 -5.69 -19.47
C LEU A 160 17.71 -7.19 -19.59
N VAL A 161 17.30 -7.99 -18.60
CA VAL A 161 17.50 -9.45 -18.63
C VAL A 161 16.81 -10.07 -19.84
N THR A 162 15.58 -9.65 -20.13
CA THR A 162 14.82 -10.13 -21.30
C THR A 162 15.54 -9.81 -22.62
N VAL A 163 16.03 -8.57 -22.79
CA VAL A 163 16.78 -8.17 -23.99
C VAL A 163 18.05 -8.99 -24.15
N VAL A 164 18.85 -9.11 -23.07
CA VAL A 164 20.12 -9.87 -23.11
C VAL A 164 19.85 -11.34 -23.47
N LEU A 165 18.86 -11.97 -22.82
CA LEU A 165 18.50 -13.36 -23.12
C LEU A 165 18.02 -13.55 -24.54
N SER A 166 17.18 -12.63 -25.06
CA SER A 166 16.67 -12.69 -26.42
C SER A 166 17.80 -12.55 -27.43
N VAL A 167 18.74 -11.64 -27.23
CA VAL A 167 19.90 -11.44 -28.11
C VAL A 167 20.80 -12.67 -28.11
N LEU A 168 21.11 -13.25 -26.95
CA LEU A 168 21.98 -14.43 -26.85
C LEU A 168 21.31 -15.69 -27.42
N ALA A 169 19.99 -15.85 -27.20
CA ALA A 169 19.21 -16.94 -27.77
C ALA A 169 19.20 -16.86 -29.30
N VAL A 170 18.93 -15.68 -29.90
CA VAL A 170 18.99 -15.48 -31.36
C VAL A 170 20.39 -15.77 -31.90
N ARG A 171 21.44 -15.21 -31.24
CA ARG A 171 22.83 -15.46 -31.66
C ARG A 171 23.20 -16.95 -31.67
N GLY A 172 22.76 -17.67 -30.62
CA GLY A 172 22.95 -19.13 -30.58
C GLY A 172 22.23 -19.83 -31.72
N THR A 173 20.93 -19.59 -31.85
CA THR A 173 20.09 -20.23 -32.88
C THR A 173 20.58 -19.95 -34.32
N THR A 174 21.02 -18.73 -34.65
CA THR A 174 21.56 -18.39 -35.98
C THR A 174 22.93 -18.99 -36.29
N ARG A 175 23.59 -19.58 -35.30
CA ARG A 175 24.85 -20.30 -35.41
C ARG A 175 24.69 -21.82 -35.29
N ASP A 176 23.44 -22.28 -35.33
CA ASP A 176 23.07 -23.67 -35.10
C ASP A 176 23.53 -24.22 -33.74
N LEU A 177 23.53 -23.34 -32.74
CA LEU A 177 23.90 -23.65 -31.35
C LEU A 177 22.69 -23.52 -30.40
N GLY A 178 22.74 -24.29 -29.32
CA GLY A 178 21.78 -24.19 -28.22
C GLY A 178 20.46 -24.94 -28.47
N PRO A 179 19.52 -24.85 -27.51
CA PRO A 179 18.32 -25.69 -27.47
C PRO A 179 17.26 -25.33 -28.50
N PHE A 180 17.37 -24.19 -29.18
CA PHE A 180 16.39 -23.74 -30.18
C PHE A 180 16.82 -24.06 -31.61
N ALA A 181 18.09 -24.41 -31.84
CA ALA A 181 18.59 -24.82 -33.16
C ALA A 181 18.06 -26.20 -33.49
N VAL A 182 17.21 -26.29 -34.52
CA VAL A 182 16.65 -27.52 -35.06
C VAL A 182 16.72 -27.46 -36.58
N ASP A 183 16.55 -28.60 -37.24
CA ASP A 183 16.77 -28.76 -38.70
C ASP A 183 15.91 -27.81 -39.55
N GLN A 184 14.71 -27.47 -39.06
CA GLN A 184 13.82 -26.55 -39.77
C GLN A 184 13.96 -25.12 -39.21
N PRO A 185 14.33 -24.11 -40.02
CA PRO A 185 14.50 -22.72 -39.59
C PRO A 185 13.21 -22.11 -38.98
N LEU A 186 12.04 -22.52 -39.51
CA LEU A 186 10.75 -22.06 -39.00
C LEU A 186 10.51 -22.54 -37.55
N ASP A 187 10.79 -23.81 -37.27
CA ASP A 187 10.62 -24.37 -35.93
C ASP A 187 11.59 -23.72 -34.93
N SER A 188 12.82 -23.47 -35.36
CA SER A 188 13.81 -22.73 -34.59
C SER A 188 13.30 -21.32 -34.21
N MET A 189 12.76 -20.60 -35.21
CA MET A 189 12.18 -19.27 -35.00
C MET A 189 10.99 -19.31 -34.03
N VAL A 190 10.04 -20.22 -34.20
CA VAL A 190 8.87 -20.35 -33.33
C VAL A 190 9.28 -20.65 -31.88
N ARG A 191 10.24 -21.56 -31.68
CA ARG A 191 10.73 -21.95 -30.35
C ARG A 191 11.37 -20.78 -29.58
N TRP A 192 12.29 -20.04 -30.21
CA TRP A 192 12.93 -18.92 -29.54
C TRP A 192 11.99 -17.73 -29.37
N CYS A 193 11.05 -17.47 -30.31
CA CYS A 193 9.99 -16.47 -30.13
C CYS A 193 9.10 -16.80 -28.91
N ALA A 194 8.63 -18.06 -28.84
CA ALA A 194 7.83 -18.52 -27.71
C ALA A 194 8.57 -18.37 -26.38
N PHE A 195 9.85 -18.76 -26.34
CA PHE A 195 10.71 -18.57 -25.19
C PHE A 195 10.83 -17.08 -24.78
N ALA A 196 11.16 -16.20 -25.73
CA ALA A 196 11.31 -14.78 -25.49
C ALA A 196 10.01 -14.12 -24.97
N ILE A 197 8.85 -14.52 -25.53
CA ILE A 197 7.53 -14.08 -25.07
C ILE A 197 7.29 -14.50 -23.63
N VAL A 198 7.53 -15.78 -23.30
CA VAL A 198 7.32 -16.29 -21.93
C VAL A 198 8.24 -15.56 -20.94
N VAL A 199 9.51 -15.37 -21.27
CA VAL A 199 10.46 -14.61 -20.43
C VAL A 199 10.01 -13.17 -20.23
N ALA A 200 9.64 -12.47 -21.33
CA ALA A 200 9.20 -11.09 -21.29
C ALA A 200 7.92 -10.91 -20.44
N VAL A 201 6.91 -11.72 -20.70
CA VAL A 201 5.62 -11.66 -19.98
C VAL A 201 5.79 -11.97 -18.50
N THR A 202 6.51 -13.06 -18.19
CA THR A 202 6.78 -13.46 -16.80
C THR A 202 7.55 -12.39 -16.05
N GLY A 203 8.62 -11.88 -16.65
CA GLY A 203 9.45 -10.83 -16.05
C GLY A 203 8.68 -9.54 -15.81
N MET A 204 7.91 -9.06 -16.77
CA MET A 204 7.09 -7.85 -16.64
C MET A 204 6.00 -8.00 -15.59
N LEU A 205 5.25 -9.11 -15.60
CA LEU A 205 4.18 -9.36 -14.63
C LEU A 205 4.71 -9.49 -13.20
N LEU A 206 5.84 -10.19 -13.04
CA LEU A 206 6.49 -10.33 -11.74
C LEU A 206 6.98 -8.98 -11.22
N ALA A 207 7.65 -8.20 -12.06
CA ALA A 207 8.14 -6.88 -11.68
C ALA A 207 6.99 -5.92 -11.30
N ALA A 208 5.88 -5.93 -12.06
CA ALA A 208 4.69 -5.14 -11.75
C ALA A 208 4.03 -5.58 -10.45
N SER A 209 3.88 -6.90 -10.23
CA SER A 209 3.30 -7.46 -8.99
C SER A 209 4.10 -7.05 -7.76
N VAL A 210 5.44 -7.11 -7.83
CA VAL A 210 6.33 -6.68 -6.76
C VAL A 210 6.26 -5.17 -6.54
N ALA A 211 6.15 -4.37 -7.61
CA ALA A 211 6.01 -2.92 -7.50
C ALA A 211 4.69 -2.54 -6.81
N GLU A 212 3.57 -3.18 -7.18
CA GLU A 212 2.27 -2.98 -6.51
C GLU A 212 2.30 -3.39 -5.05
N GLN A 213 2.86 -4.57 -4.74
CA GLN A 213 2.98 -5.03 -3.35
C GLN A 213 3.81 -4.06 -2.49
N ARG A 214 4.93 -3.57 -3.03
CA ARG A 214 5.75 -2.58 -2.33
C ARG A 214 5.04 -1.24 -2.11
N ARG A 215 4.18 -0.82 -3.04
CA ARG A 215 3.34 0.38 -2.87
C ARG A 215 2.31 0.18 -1.78
N ALA A 216 1.53 -0.90 -1.85
CA ALA A 216 0.52 -1.23 -0.84
C ALA A 216 1.14 -1.32 0.57
N GLN A 217 2.32 -1.92 0.69
CA GLN A 217 3.03 -1.97 1.96
C GLN A 217 3.49 -0.60 2.48
N ARG A 218 3.86 0.33 1.59
CA ARG A 218 4.22 1.71 1.99
C ARG A 218 2.99 2.47 2.47
N GLU A 219 1.92 2.44 1.70
CA GLU A 219 0.64 3.08 2.05
C GLU A 219 0.11 2.57 3.40
N LEU A 220 0.19 1.24 3.62
CA LEU A 220 -0.20 0.65 4.90
C LEU A 220 0.68 1.14 6.06
N ARG A 221 2.01 1.20 5.87
CA ARG A 221 2.93 1.70 6.91
C ARG A 221 2.70 3.18 7.23
N GLU A 222 2.44 4.00 6.24
CA GLU A 222 2.12 5.43 6.40
C GLU A 222 0.80 5.58 7.18
N SER A 223 -0.24 4.84 6.80
CA SER A 223 -1.52 4.83 7.53
C SER A 223 -1.38 4.35 8.98
N HIS A 224 -0.58 3.31 9.24
CA HIS A 224 -0.29 2.86 10.60
C HIS A 224 0.43 3.92 11.43
N ALA A 225 1.43 4.59 10.85
CA ALA A 225 2.16 5.64 11.55
C ALA A 225 1.25 6.84 11.89
N ASP A 226 0.34 7.19 11.00
CA ASP A 226 -0.63 8.28 11.24
C ASP A 226 -1.66 7.88 12.32
N LEU A 227 -2.15 6.64 12.29
CA LEU A 227 -3.04 6.11 13.32
C LEU A 227 -2.36 6.09 14.69
N GLU A 228 -1.12 5.65 14.78
CA GLU A 228 -0.36 5.68 16.04
C GLU A 228 -0.18 7.11 16.58
N ARG A 229 0.05 8.09 15.70
CA ARG A 229 0.14 9.51 16.11
C ARG A 229 -1.20 10.00 16.67
N LEU A 230 -2.30 9.68 16.01
CA LEU A 230 -3.64 10.03 16.44
C LEU A 230 -3.99 9.39 17.79
N VAL A 231 -3.72 8.10 17.97
CA VAL A 231 -3.95 7.38 19.23
C VAL A 231 -3.14 8.01 20.37
N ARG A 232 -1.86 8.31 20.15
CA ARG A 232 -1.01 8.96 21.17
C ARG A 232 -1.56 10.34 21.55
N ALA A 233 -1.95 11.15 20.56
CA ALA A 233 -2.52 12.48 20.80
C ALA A 233 -3.82 12.38 21.63
N ARG A 234 -4.73 11.47 21.27
CA ARG A 234 -5.98 11.26 22.01
C ARG A 234 -5.78 10.70 23.41
N THR A 235 -4.81 9.80 23.57
CA THR A 235 -4.47 9.27 24.89
C THR A 235 -3.94 10.38 25.81
N GLN A 236 -3.08 11.26 25.29
CA GLN A 236 -2.58 12.40 26.05
C GLN A 236 -3.70 13.37 26.41
N GLU A 237 -4.59 13.71 25.47
CA GLU A 237 -5.75 14.56 25.72
C GLU A 237 -6.65 13.98 26.83
N LEU A 238 -6.90 12.67 26.79
CA LEU A 238 -7.69 11.98 27.82
C LEU A 238 -7.00 11.98 29.19
N LEU A 239 -5.67 11.80 29.23
CA LEU A 239 -4.90 11.87 30.46
C LEU A 239 -4.96 13.27 31.09
N ASP A 240 -4.81 14.31 30.28
CA ASP A 240 -4.86 15.69 30.71
C ASP A 240 -6.27 16.07 31.20
N ALA A 241 -7.31 15.67 30.49
CA ALA A 241 -8.71 15.87 30.90
C ALA A 241 -9.02 15.12 32.21
N ASN A 242 -8.56 13.87 32.36
CA ASN A 242 -8.74 13.10 33.59
C ASN A 242 -8.00 13.72 34.77
N ALA A 243 -6.78 14.23 34.54
CA ALA A 243 -6.05 14.96 35.58
C ALA A 243 -6.78 16.25 36.01
N GLY A 244 -7.36 17.00 35.06
CA GLY A 244 -8.20 18.17 35.35
C GLY A 244 -9.43 17.81 36.18
N LEU A 245 -10.17 16.79 35.75
CA LEU A 245 -11.36 16.31 36.47
C LEU A 245 -11.04 15.86 37.90
N ARG A 246 -9.93 15.16 38.10
CA ARG A 246 -9.49 14.76 39.45
C ARG A 246 -9.17 15.95 40.34
N ARG A 247 -8.57 17.01 39.82
CA ARG A 247 -8.33 18.27 40.60
C ARG A 247 -9.65 18.92 41.02
N GLU A 248 -10.55 19.09 40.06
CA GLU A 248 -11.87 19.66 40.32
C GLU A 248 -12.67 18.86 41.39
N MET A 249 -12.65 17.53 41.29
CA MET A 249 -13.27 16.67 42.30
C MET A 249 -12.62 16.79 43.68
N SER A 250 -11.29 16.98 43.75
CA SER A 250 -10.60 17.19 45.03
C SER A 250 -10.96 18.54 45.66
N GLU A 251 -10.99 19.61 44.87
CA GLU A 251 -11.38 20.94 45.29
C GLU A 251 -12.84 20.95 45.79
N ARG A 252 -13.74 20.33 45.07
CA ARG A 252 -15.13 20.20 45.47
C ARG A 252 -15.29 19.47 46.79
N ARG A 253 -14.59 18.36 47.01
CA ARG A 253 -14.59 17.63 48.29
C ARG A 253 -14.06 18.49 49.43
N GLN A 254 -13.02 19.28 49.20
CA GLN A 254 -12.51 20.21 50.24
C GLN A 254 -13.55 21.27 50.64
N LEU A 255 -14.22 21.86 49.64
CA LEU A 255 -15.29 22.82 49.89
C LEU A 255 -16.48 22.18 50.61
N GLU A 256 -16.87 20.97 50.24
CA GLU A 256 -17.93 20.22 50.94
C GLU A 256 -17.55 19.96 52.40
N HIS A 257 -16.32 19.56 52.72
CA HIS A 257 -15.85 19.41 54.11
C HIS A 257 -15.81 20.72 54.86
N GLU A 258 -15.44 21.82 54.21
CA GLU A 258 -15.41 23.13 54.83
C GLU A 258 -16.82 23.64 55.14
N LEU A 259 -17.78 23.44 54.24
CA LEU A 259 -19.19 23.75 54.46
C LEU A 259 -19.77 22.99 55.67
N VAL A 260 -19.48 21.68 55.78
CA VAL A 260 -19.93 20.88 56.94
C VAL A 260 -19.33 21.43 58.23
N ARG A 261 -18.02 21.72 58.24
CA ARG A 261 -17.34 22.29 59.43
C ARG A 261 -17.92 23.66 59.87
N VAL A 262 -18.17 24.55 58.90
CA VAL A 262 -18.78 25.84 59.15
C VAL A 262 -20.22 25.67 59.70
N GLY A 263 -20.98 24.73 59.14
CA GLY A 263 -22.32 24.36 59.62
C GLY A 263 -22.32 23.88 61.10
N GLU A 264 -21.37 22.99 61.45
CA GLU A 264 -21.23 22.50 62.83
C GLU A 264 -20.86 23.63 63.82
N LEU A 265 -19.92 24.51 63.42
CA LEU A 265 -19.55 25.67 64.23
C LEU A 265 -20.73 26.62 64.43
N HIS A 266 -21.51 26.86 63.37
CA HIS A 266 -22.70 27.71 63.47
C HIS A 266 -23.77 27.10 64.34
N GLN A 267 -23.99 25.78 64.22
CA GLN A 267 -24.94 25.05 65.06
C GLN A 267 -24.54 25.08 66.57
N GLN A 268 -23.21 24.93 66.83
CA GLN A 268 -22.69 25.10 68.25
C GLN A 268 -22.83 26.53 68.78
N ALA A 269 -22.65 27.55 67.90
CA ALA A 269 -22.83 28.94 68.28
C ALA A 269 -24.30 29.25 68.64
N ILE A 270 -25.25 28.82 67.80
CA ILE A 270 -26.68 28.94 68.04
C ILE A 270 -27.07 28.20 69.34
N GLY A 271 -26.56 26.98 69.55
CA GLY A 271 -26.80 26.18 70.72
C GLY A 271 -26.34 26.93 72.02
N ARG A 272 -25.19 27.59 71.98
CA ARG A 272 -24.70 28.44 73.09
C ARG A 272 -25.56 29.69 73.34
N GLU A 273 -25.90 30.43 72.26
CA GLU A 273 -26.79 31.60 72.38
C GLU A 273 -28.16 31.23 72.92
N LEU A 274 -28.75 30.14 72.51
CA LEU A 274 -30.00 29.62 73.04
C LEU A 274 -29.89 29.23 74.52
N HIS A 275 -28.80 28.54 74.90
CA HIS A 275 -28.56 28.14 76.27
C HIS A 275 -28.37 29.34 77.14
N ASP A 276 -27.51 30.28 76.75
CA ASP A 276 -27.21 31.46 77.60
C ASP A 276 -28.38 32.45 77.63
N GLY A 277 -29.05 32.72 76.52
CA GLY A 277 -30.18 33.61 76.40
C GLY A 277 -31.45 33.06 77.07
N LEU A 278 -31.93 31.93 76.59
CA LEU A 278 -33.18 31.33 77.15
C LEU A 278 -33.00 30.82 78.58
N GLY A 279 -31.82 30.20 78.87
CA GLY A 279 -31.51 29.71 80.18
C GLY A 279 -31.50 30.85 81.23
N GLN A 280 -30.87 31.97 80.87
CA GLN A 280 -30.89 33.17 81.81
C GLN A 280 -32.28 33.76 81.96
N HIS A 281 -33.08 33.88 80.88
CA HIS A 281 -34.45 34.35 80.96
C HIS A 281 -35.35 33.45 81.83
N LEU A 282 -35.23 32.12 81.63
CA LEU A 282 -36.01 31.17 82.43
C LEU A 282 -35.58 31.19 83.89
N THR A 283 -34.28 31.29 84.15
CA THR A 283 -33.77 31.40 85.52
C THR A 283 -34.25 32.71 86.20
N SER A 284 -34.18 33.82 85.46
CA SER A 284 -34.68 35.10 85.92
C SER A 284 -36.20 35.05 86.22
N LEU A 285 -36.97 34.44 85.33
CA LEU A 285 -38.40 34.25 85.51
C LEU A 285 -38.71 33.38 86.70
N ALA A 286 -37.99 32.29 86.91
CA ALA A 286 -38.13 31.42 88.09
C ALA A 286 -37.84 32.17 89.40
N LEU A 287 -36.77 32.98 89.39
CA LEU A 287 -36.44 33.83 90.59
C LEU A 287 -37.52 34.88 90.86
N HIS A 288 -38.06 35.53 89.81
CA HIS A 288 -39.18 36.47 89.97
C HIS A 288 -40.44 35.78 90.50
N CYS A 289 -40.78 34.58 89.95
CA CYS A 289 -41.91 33.81 90.51
C CYS A 289 -41.69 33.40 91.97
N ALA A 290 -40.50 32.95 92.34
CA ALA A 290 -40.17 32.62 93.71
C ALA A 290 -40.23 33.83 94.62
N SER A 291 -39.75 35.00 94.18
CA SER A 291 -39.86 36.29 94.95
C SER A 291 -41.29 36.75 95.08
N LEU A 292 -42.14 36.59 94.06
CA LEU A 292 -43.57 36.90 94.12
C LEU A 292 -44.31 35.96 95.10
N GLN A 293 -43.97 34.65 95.04
CA GLN A 293 -44.50 33.67 95.97
C GLN A 293 -44.17 33.99 97.45
N GLN A 294 -42.93 34.41 97.73
CA GLN A 294 -42.48 34.77 99.01
C GLN A 294 -43.20 36.06 99.52
N ARG A 295 -43.35 37.10 98.66
CA ARG A 295 -44.10 38.31 98.98
C ARG A 295 -45.59 38.03 99.19
N LEU A 296 -46.22 37.14 98.51
CA LEU A 296 -47.60 36.70 98.70
C LEU A 296 -47.79 35.93 100.03
N ASN A 297 -46.81 35.12 100.43
CA ASN A 297 -46.77 34.40 101.67
C ASN A 297 -46.58 35.38 102.88
N ASP A 298 -45.67 36.36 102.72
CA ASP A 298 -45.40 37.39 103.80
C ASP A 298 -46.58 38.37 103.98
N ALA A 299 -47.45 38.54 103.00
CA ALA A 299 -48.65 39.40 103.08
C ALA A 299 -49.82 38.74 103.79
N ALA A 300 -49.71 37.53 104.35
CA ALA A 300 -50.67 36.76 105.13
C ALA A 300 -52.12 36.75 104.53
N LEU A 301 -52.23 36.73 103.21
CA LEU A 301 -53.52 36.59 102.51
C LEU A 301 -53.82 35.10 102.30
N PRO A 302 -54.90 34.54 102.83
CA PRO A 302 -55.23 33.09 102.74
C PRO A 302 -55.48 32.60 101.30
N GLU A 303 -55.78 33.51 100.38
CA GLU A 303 -56.00 33.17 98.95
C GLU A 303 -54.70 33.08 98.10
N ALA A 304 -53.60 33.63 98.64
CA ALA A 304 -52.34 33.62 97.95
C ALA A 304 -51.66 32.22 97.86
N THR A 305 -51.98 31.34 98.82
CA THR A 305 -51.42 29.97 98.90
C THR A 305 -52.04 29.06 97.85
N THR A 306 -53.18 29.35 97.29
CA THR A 306 -53.81 28.56 96.25
C THR A 306 -53.25 28.94 94.84
N ALA A 307 -52.97 30.22 94.63
CA ALA A 307 -52.37 30.71 93.39
C ALA A 307 -50.89 30.29 93.26
N ALA A 308 -50.19 30.19 94.36
CA ALA A 308 -48.76 29.75 94.36
C ALA A 308 -48.57 28.26 94.13
N ARG A 309 -49.61 27.43 94.22
CA ARG A 309 -49.56 25.99 93.89
C ARG A 309 -49.89 25.67 92.41
N MET A 310 -50.39 26.66 91.66
CA MET A 310 -50.74 26.50 90.23
C MET A 310 -49.62 26.94 89.23
N VAL A 311 -48.50 27.52 89.70
CA VAL A 311 -47.32 27.89 88.93
C VAL A 311 -46.17 26.91 89.19
#